data_86b01c8adb4ad6e4635173a21c99fc27
#
_entry.id   86b01c8adb4ad6e4635173a21c99fc27
#
_cell.length_a   1.000
_cell.length_b   1.000
_cell.length_c   1.000
_cell.angle_alpha   90.00
_cell.angle_beta   90.00
_cell.angle_gamma   90.00
#
_symmetry.space_group_name_H-M   'P 1'
#
loop_
_entity.id
_entity.type
_entity.pdbx_description
1 polymer ?
#
loop_
_entity_poly.entity_id
_entity_poly.type
_entity_poly.pdbx_seq_one_letter_code
_entity_poly.pdbx_strand_id
1 'polypeptide(L)'
;MNDEPKPIVPTQNSGGLNPKTAGLLAYLFGWLGGLIILLIEKDNKEVRFHALQSIAFNICVAIILFPVNFISIGLGEILYHTNKTLGLIVGIPLTILFNVTLIGILIFWISLMIKAYKEEHYKLPFIGNFVEKYV
;
A
#
# COMPACT_ATOMS: atom_id res chain seq x y z
N MET A 1 -10.90 -36.60 25.80
CA MET A 1 -10.26 -35.69 24.81
C MET A 1 -10.22 -34.33 25.45
N ASN A 2 -9.05 -33.94 25.97
CA ASN A 2 -8.91 -32.67 26.69
C ASN A 2 -8.48 -31.64 25.64
N ASP A 3 -9.45 -30.87 25.14
CA ASP A 3 -9.20 -29.66 24.40
C ASP A 3 -8.77 -28.55 25.38
N GLU A 4 -7.54 -28.67 25.89
CA GLU A 4 -6.92 -27.53 26.55
C GLU A 4 -6.67 -26.46 25.51
N PRO A 5 -7.14 -25.20 25.72
CA PRO A 5 -6.83 -24.12 24.85
C PRO A 5 -5.30 -23.94 24.80
N LYS A 6 -4.71 -24.06 23.61
CA LYS A 6 -3.28 -23.81 23.43
C LYS A 6 -2.95 -22.46 24.07
N PRO A 7 -1.93 -22.39 24.95
CA PRO A 7 -1.53 -21.14 25.53
C PRO A 7 -1.19 -20.17 24.39
N ILE A 8 -1.82 -18.99 24.41
CA ILE A 8 -1.46 -17.87 23.55
C ILE A 8 -0.03 -17.51 23.93
N VAL A 9 0.93 -18.03 23.15
CA VAL A 9 2.33 -17.63 23.30
C VAL A 9 2.37 -16.16 22.92
N PRO A 10 2.73 -15.26 23.86
CA PRO A 10 2.89 -13.85 23.50
C PRO A 10 3.94 -13.82 22.39
N THR A 11 3.57 -13.31 21.22
CA THR A 11 4.51 -13.08 20.13
C THR A 11 5.64 -12.22 20.69
N GLN A 12 6.84 -12.79 20.77
CA GLN A 12 8.00 -12.11 21.34
C GLN A 12 8.20 -10.80 20.59
N ASN A 13 8.23 -9.71 21.34
CA ASN A 13 8.56 -8.39 20.83
C ASN A 13 10.05 -8.36 20.45
N SER A 14 10.37 -8.86 19.26
CA SER A 14 11.67 -8.69 18.68
C SER A 14 11.76 -7.26 18.17
N GLY A 15 12.72 -6.49 18.67
CA GLY A 15 12.91 -5.10 18.27
C GLY A 15 12.14 -4.05 19.08
N GLY A 16 11.38 -4.41 20.12
CA GLY A 16 10.76 -3.48 21.06
C GLY A 16 9.44 -2.83 20.62
N LEU A 17 8.98 -3.08 19.38
CA LEU A 17 7.69 -2.59 18.89
C LEU A 17 6.61 -3.68 19.03
N ASN A 18 5.40 -3.25 19.44
CA ASN A 18 4.25 -4.15 19.40
C ASN A 18 3.96 -4.52 17.93
N PRO A 19 3.75 -5.82 17.58
CA PRO A 19 3.48 -6.26 16.21
C PRO A 19 2.37 -5.50 15.52
N LYS A 20 1.29 -5.16 16.22
CA LYS A 20 0.17 -4.35 15.71
C LYS A 20 0.62 -2.95 15.28
N THR A 21 1.41 -2.31 16.14
CA THR A 21 1.93 -0.97 15.87
C THR A 21 2.95 -1.01 14.73
N ALA A 22 3.82 -2.03 14.71
CA ALA A 22 4.80 -2.19 13.65
C ALA A 22 4.12 -2.42 12.29
N GLY A 23 3.10 -3.28 12.21
CA GLY A 23 2.30 -3.48 11.00
C GLY A 23 1.62 -2.20 10.51
N LEU A 24 1.03 -1.42 11.42
CA LEU A 24 0.44 -0.13 11.10
C LEU A 24 1.49 0.86 10.56
N LEU A 25 2.61 1.00 11.26
CA LEU A 25 3.69 1.93 10.89
C LEU A 25 4.32 1.58 9.54
N ALA A 26 4.36 0.28 9.19
CA ALA A 26 4.83 -0.17 7.89
C ALA A 26 4.04 0.44 6.72
N TYR A 27 2.76 0.73 6.90
CA TYR A 27 1.93 1.40 5.88
C TYR A 27 1.85 2.91 6.07
N LEU A 28 1.89 3.42 7.31
CA LEU A 28 1.61 4.83 7.62
C LEU A 28 2.50 5.80 6.83
N PHE A 29 3.79 5.50 6.73
CA PHE A 29 4.75 6.30 5.98
C PHE A 29 5.01 5.75 4.56
N GLY A 30 4.08 4.97 4.01
CA GLY A 30 4.19 4.35 2.70
C GLY A 30 5.42 3.43 2.60
N TRP A 31 6.16 3.50 1.48
CA TRP A 31 7.33 2.65 1.26
C TRP A 31 8.46 2.88 2.28
N LEU A 32 8.62 4.11 2.80
CA LEU A 32 9.61 4.43 3.84
C LEU A 32 9.30 3.73 5.16
N GLY A 33 8.03 3.73 5.58
CA GLY A 33 7.59 2.99 6.77
C GLY A 33 7.88 1.51 6.63
N GLY A 34 7.53 0.93 5.49
CA GLY A 34 7.84 -0.47 5.19
C GLY A 34 9.34 -0.77 5.26
N LEU A 35 10.18 0.09 4.69
CA LEU A 35 11.64 -0.07 4.72
C LEU A 35 12.19 0.00 6.15
N ILE A 36 11.77 0.98 6.93
CA ILE A 36 12.23 1.15 8.32
C ILE A 36 11.83 -0.07 9.16
N ILE A 37 10.57 -0.50 9.07
CA ILE A 37 10.10 -1.67 9.81
C ILE A 37 10.83 -2.93 9.39
N LEU A 38 11.11 -3.12 8.10
CA LEU A 38 11.86 -4.27 7.60
C LEU A 38 13.31 -4.34 8.13
N LEU A 39 13.93 -3.18 8.37
CA LEU A 39 15.28 -3.09 8.93
C LEU A 39 15.30 -3.34 10.45
N ILE A 40 14.26 -2.91 11.17
CA ILE A 40 14.15 -3.04 12.62
C ILE A 40 13.68 -4.45 13.00
N GLU A 41 12.64 -4.95 12.31
CA GLU A 41 12.01 -6.24 12.62
C GLU A 41 12.66 -7.36 11.82
N LYS A 42 13.31 -8.30 12.54
CA LYS A 42 14.02 -9.43 11.90
C LYS A 42 13.31 -10.77 12.09
N ASP A 43 12.58 -10.92 13.18
CA ASP A 43 12.12 -12.23 13.64
C ASP A 43 10.61 -12.44 13.40
N ASN A 44 9.81 -11.36 13.45
CA ASN A 44 8.36 -11.48 13.23
C ASN A 44 8.02 -11.48 11.73
N LYS A 45 7.77 -12.66 11.19
CA LYS A 45 7.44 -12.87 9.77
C LYS A 45 6.21 -12.11 9.31
N GLU A 46 5.20 -11.99 10.15
CA GLU A 46 3.96 -11.27 9.82
C GLU A 46 4.21 -9.77 9.64
N VAL A 47 4.96 -9.16 10.55
CA VAL A 47 5.34 -7.75 10.45
C VAL A 47 6.22 -7.50 9.22
N ARG A 48 7.16 -8.40 8.94
CA ARG A 48 8.01 -8.33 7.74
C ARG A 48 7.20 -8.47 6.46
N PHE A 49 6.20 -9.35 6.46
CA PHE A 49 5.28 -9.52 5.35
C PHE A 49 4.53 -8.20 5.04
N HIS A 50 3.93 -7.57 6.06
CA HIS A 50 3.25 -6.28 5.89
C HIS A 50 4.21 -5.17 5.45
N ALA A 51 5.43 -5.15 5.96
CA ALA A 51 6.45 -4.18 5.57
C ALA A 51 6.85 -4.31 4.08
N LEU A 52 7.14 -5.53 3.62
CA LEU A 52 7.44 -5.80 2.20
C LEU A 52 6.23 -5.53 1.29
N GLN A 53 5.03 -5.92 1.73
CA GLN A 53 3.81 -5.68 0.98
C GLN A 53 3.51 -4.18 0.83
N SER A 54 3.78 -3.37 1.86
CA SER A 54 3.66 -1.91 1.80
C SER A 54 4.62 -1.31 0.76
N ILE A 55 5.88 -1.71 0.77
CA ILE A 55 6.88 -1.25 -0.21
C ILE A 55 6.43 -1.61 -1.63
N ALA A 56 6.11 -2.88 -1.87
CA ALA A 56 5.71 -3.37 -3.19
C ALA A 56 4.43 -2.67 -3.68
N PHE A 57 3.44 -2.48 -2.81
CA PHE A 57 2.21 -1.76 -3.12
C PHE A 57 2.49 -0.33 -3.57
N ASN A 58 3.29 0.43 -2.81
CA ASN A 58 3.63 1.81 -3.15
C ASN A 58 4.40 1.91 -4.47
N ILE A 59 5.33 0.98 -4.73
CA ILE A 59 6.07 0.91 -6.00
C ILE A 59 5.10 0.64 -7.17
N CYS A 60 4.19 -0.32 -7.04
CA CYS A 60 3.20 -0.62 -8.08
C CYS A 60 2.28 0.58 -8.35
N VAL A 61 1.81 1.26 -7.29
CA VAL A 61 0.99 2.47 -7.40
C VAL A 61 1.76 3.56 -8.14
N ALA A 62 3.02 3.80 -7.78
CA ALA A 62 3.86 4.81 -8.43
C ALA A 62 4.09 4.50 -9.91
N ILE A 63 4.44 3.25 -10.26
CA ILE A 63 4.68 2.82 -11.64
C ILE A 63 3.43 2.98 -12.51
N ILE A 64 2.24 2.78 -11.96
CA ILE A 64 0.98 2.89 -12.71
C ILE A 64 0.51 4.34 -12.76
N LEU A 65 0.44 5.02 -11.62
CA LEU A 65 -0.17 6.34 -11.56
C LEU A 65 0.70 7.45 -12.15
N PHE A 66 2.03 7.38 -12.01
CA PHE A 66 2.91 8.43 -12.50
C PHE A 66 2.82 8.61 -14.02
N PRO A 67 2.95 7.55 -14.86
CA PRO A 67 2.78 7.70 -16.31
C PRO A 67 1.37 8.10 -16.71
N VAL A 68 0.33 7.55 -16.05
CA VAL A 68 -1.07 7.90 -16.36
C VAL A 68 -1.33 9.38 -16.09
N ASN A 69 -0.86 9.91 -14.96
CA ASN A 69 -0.98 11.33 -14.64
C ASN A 69 -0.22 12.21 -15.63
N PHE A 70 1.03 11.84 -15.94
CA PHE A 70 1.88 12.59 -16.87
C PHE A 70 1.28 12.67 -18.27
N ILE A 71 0.77 11.54 -18.79
CA ILE A 71 0.10 11.48 -20.11
C ILE A 71 -1.20 12.29 -20.08
N SER A 72 -1.99 12.20 -19.00
CA SER A 72 -3.27 12.91 -18.90
C SER A 72 -3.10 14.42 -18.89
N ILE A 73 -2.12 14.93 -18.13
CA ILE A 73 -1.80 16.36 -18.09
C ILE A 73 -1.25 16.80 -19.45
N GLY A 74 -0.25 16.10 -20.00
CA GLY A 74 0.36 16.44 -21.28
C GLY A 74 -0.63 16.45 -22.44
N LEU A 75 -1.52 15.47 -22.49
CA LEU A 75 -2.59 15.41 -23.50
C LEU A 75 -3.58 16.57 -23.33
N GLY A 76 -3.99 16.86 -22.10
CA GLY A 76 -4.88 17.99 -21.80
C GLY A 76 -4.29 19.33 -22.25
N GLU A 77 -3.03 19.59 -21.94
CA GLU A 77 -2.30 20.80 -22.33
C GLU A 77 -2.16 20.93 -23.87
N ILE A 78 -1.71 19.88 -24.54
CA ILE A 78 -1.58 19.88 -26.01
C ILE A 78 -2.90 20.18 -26.68
N LEU A 79 -3.99 19.54 -26.26
CA LEU A 79 -5.31 19.77 -26.81
C LEU A 79 -5.82 21.18 -26.49
N TYR A 80 -5.57 21.69 -25.29
CA TYR A 80 -5.97 23.04 -24.89
C TYR A 80 -5.28 24.13 -25.72
N HIS A 81 -4.01 23.97 -26.02
CA HIS A 81 -3.27 24.91 -26.90
C HIS A 81 -3.69 24.84 -28.37
N THR A 82 -4.13 23.65 -28.82
CA THR A 82 -4.63 23.47 -30.20
C THR A 82 -6.07 23.94 -30.35
N ASN A 83 -6.92 23.55 -29.42
CA ASN A 83 -8.35 23.92 -29.35
C ASN A 83 -8.82 23.91 -27.90
N LYS A 84 -9.07 25.10 -27.36
CA LYS A 84 -9.47 25.29 -25.97
C LYS A 84 -10.66 24.43 -25.54
N THR A 85 -11.69 24.36 -26.40
CA THR A 85 -12.91 23.58 -26.13
C THR A 85 -12.59 22.09 -26.04
N LEU A 86 -11.79 21.57 -26.97
CA LEU A 86 -11.34 20.15 -26.96
C LEU A 86 -10.51 19.85 -25.72
N GLY A 87 -9.58 20.71 -25.34
CA GLY A 87 -8.77 20.55 -24.14
C GLY A 87 -9.61 20.46 -22.87
N LEU A 88 -10.64 21.29 -22.74
CA LEU A 88 -11.55 21.26 -21.60
C LEU A 88 -12.44 19.99 -21.61
N ILE A 89 -12.99 19.60 -22.76
CA ILE A 89 -13.83 18.41 -22.88
C ILE A 89 -13.09 17.12 -22.53
N VAL A 90 -11.80 17.02 -22.88
CA VAL A 90 -10.99 15.83 -22.60
C VAL A 90 -10.28 15.95 -21.27
N GLY A 91 -9.67 17.09 -20.95
CA GLY A 91 -8.85 17.29 -19.76
C GLY A 91 -9.65 17.21 -18.45
N ILE A 92 -10.84 17.80 -18.40
CA ILE A 92 -11.66 17.79 -17.17
C ILE A 92 -12.07 16.37 -16.78
N PRO A 93 -12.66 15.52 -17.66
CA PRO A 93 -13.00 14.14 -17.31
C PRO A 93 -11.79 13.31 -16.91
N LEU A 94 -10.66 13.45 -17.57
CA LEU A 94 -9.42 12.73 -17.22
C LEU A 94 -8.93 13.12 -15.82
N THR A 95 -8.96 14.40 -15.49
CA THR A 95 -8.60 14.90 -14.16
C THR A 95 -9.55 14.36 -13.09
N ILE A 96 -10.85 14.37 -13.34
CA ILE A 96 -11.84 13.81 -12.42
C ILE A 96 -11.59 12.31 -12.21
N LEU A 97 -11.43 11.55 -13.29
CA LEU A 97 -11.15 10.11 -13.23
C LEU A 97 -9.88 9.81 -12.42
N PHE A 98 -8.82 10.58 -12.63
CA PHE A 98 -7.57 10.43 -11.89
C PHE A 98 -7.79 10.68 -10.38
N ASN A 99 -8.49 11.76 -10.01
CA ASN A 99 -8.76 12.07 -8.61
C ASN A 99 -9.67 11.01 -7.94
N VAL A 100 -10.68 10.51 -8.62
CA VAL A 100 -11.52 9.41 -8.12
C VAL A 100 -10.69 8.15 -7.88
N THR A 101 -9.77 7.85 -8.79
CA THR A 101 -8.83 6.72 -8.63
C THR A 101 -7.92 6.90 -7.41
N LEU A 102 -7.39 8.10 -7.18
CA LEU A 102 -6.58 8.40 -5.99
C LEU A 102 -7.36 8.20 -4.70
N ILE A 103 -8.63 8.65 -4.66
CA ILE A 103 -9.50 8.45 -3.49
C ILE A 103 -9.73 6.95 -3.24
N GLY A 104 -9.98 6.17 -4.29
CA GLY A 104 -10.14 4.73 -4.19
C GLY A 104 -8.89 4.04 -3.64
N ILE A 105 -7.71 4.42 -4.13
CA ILE A 105 -6.42 3.91 -3.65
C ILE A 105 -6.20 4.30 -2.18
N LEU A 106 -6.55 5.53 -1.78
CA LEU A 106 -6.42 5.99 -0.40
C LEU A 106 -7.31 5.17 0.55
N ILE A 107 -8.57 4.94 0.20
CA ILE A 107 -9.48 4.11 0.99
C ILE A 107 -8.94 2.68 1.12
N PHE A 108 -8.44 2.13 0.02
CA PHE A 108 -7.85 0.79 0.00
C PHE A 108 -6.59 0.74 0.88
N TRP A 109 -5.72 1.73 0.80
CA TRP A 109 -4.53 1.84 1.63
C TRP A 109 -4.85 1.91 3.13
N ILE A 110 -5.85 2.72 3.52
CA ILE A 110 -6.34 2.78 4.91
C ILE A 110 -6.85 1.39 5.35
N SER A 111 -7.54 0.68 4.48
CA SER A 111 -8.02 -0.68 4.76
C SER A 111 -6.87 -1.65 5.03
N LEU A 112 -5.76 -1.53 4.30
CA LEU A 112 -4.54 -2.32 4.54
C LEU A 112 -3.90 -1.99 5.90
N MET A 113 -3.87 -0.71 6.29
CA MET A 113 -3.38 -0.29 7.59
C MET A 113 -4.20 -0.91 8.74
N ILE A 114 -5.53 -0.92 8.60
CA ILE A 114 -6.43 -1.51 9.59
C ILE A 114 -6.20 -3.03 9.69
N LYS A 115 -6.04 -3.72 8.57
CA LYS A 115 -5.77 -5.16 8.55
C LYS A 115 -4.42 -5.50 9.18
N ALA A 116 -3.38 -4.73 8.88
CA ALA A 116 -2.07 -4.88 9.49
C ALA A 116 -2.12 -4.66 11.02
N TYR A 117 -2.87 -3.65 11.48
CA TYR A 117 -3.08 -3.39 12.91
C TYR A 117 -3.82 -4.53 13.62
N LYS A 118 -4.74 -5.21 12.92
CA LYS A 118 -5.46 -6.39 13.44
C LYS A 118 -4.66 -7.69 13.36
N GLU A 119 -3.43 -7.65 12.86
CA GLU A 119 -2.59 -8.84 12.62
C GLU A 119 -3.26 -9.84 11.65
N GLU A 120 -4.11 -9.34 10.75
CA GLU A 120 -4.74 -10.17 9.71
C GLU A 120 -3.73 -10.42 8.58
N HIS A 121 -3.42 -11.69 8.32
CA HIS A 121 -2.58 -12.07 7.17
C HIS A 121 -3.33 -11.85 5.84
N TYR A 122 -3.51 -10.58 5.48
CA TYR A 122 -4.19 -10.21 4.25
C TYR A 122 -3.22 -10.08 3.08
N LYS A 123 -3.36 -10.98 2.13
CA LYS A 123 -2.54 -10.99 0.90
C LYS A 123 -3.19 -10.14 -0.18
N LEU A 124 -2.44 -9.16 -0.68
CA LEU A 124 -2.81 -8.48 -1.90
C LEU A 124 -2.73 -9.44 -3.10
N PRO A 125 -3.68 -9.43 -4.02
CA PRO A 125 -3.59 -10.22 -5.23
C PRO A 125 -2.29 -9.87 -5.98
N PHE A 126 -1.59 -10.89 -6.47
CA PHE A 126 -0.27 -10.83 -7.12
C PHE A 126 0.89 -10.39 -6.21
N ILE A 127 0.80 -9.24 -5.54
CA ILE A 127 1.85 -8.69 -4.66
C ILE A 127 2.07 -9.58 -3.44
N GLY A 128 1.00 -10.01 -2.76
CA GLY A 128 1.09 -10.82 -1.54
C GLY A 128 1.81 -12.15 -1.78
N ASN A 129 1.49 -12.84 -2.86
CA ASN A 129 2.14 -14.10 -3.22
C ASN A 129 3.62 -13.92 -3.58
N PHE A 130 3.99 -12.78 -4.16
CA PHE A 130 5.36 -12.45 -4.46
C PHE A 130 6.16 -12.17 -3.18
N VAL A 131 5.62 -11.32 -2.31
CA VAL A 131 6.25 -10.91 -1.05
C VAL A 131 6.45 -12.08 -0.09
N GLU A 132 5.47 -12.99 -0.01
CA GLU A 132 5.53 -14.15 0.88
C GLU A 132 6.76 -15.07 0.64
N LYS A 133 7.32 -15.05 -0.56
CA LYS A 133 8.53 -15.82 -0.90
C LYS A 133 9.80 -15.27 -0.23
N TYR A 134 9.76 -14.04 0.26
CA TYR A 134 10.92 -13.32 0.80
C TYR A 134 10.84 -13.05 2.31
N VAL A 135 9.88 -13.65 3.00
CA VAL A 135 9.64 -13.48 4.45
C VAL A 135 10.08 -14.67 5.31
#